data_b82b5d848b250bea48fec8fc097f67aa
#
_entry.id   b82b5d848b250bea48fec8fc097f67aa
#
_cell.length_a   1.000
_cell.length_b   1.000
_cell.length_c   1.000
_cell.angle_alpha   90.00
_cell.angle_beta   90.00
_cell.angle_gamma   90.00
#
_symmetry.space_group_name_H-M   'P 1'
#
loop_
_entity.id
_entity.type
_entity.pdbx_description
1 polymer ?
#
loop_
_entity_poly.entity_id
_entity_poly.type
_entity_poly.pdbx_seq_one_letter_code
_entity_poly.pdbx_strand_id
1 'polypeptide(L)'
;MAALGEVRPSRVIYVENDPALRGIMTGVLSTRPEIDLVLATGSAVKALEGPEVMGADVALLDVALGADAMDGIALGCALRARNAEIGLVLHSQHPLPQLPSRVPVAQHWGWSTLHKRVRLDIDELVNVLVGTASGIVYRDSDPDDEGDDDPLSRLSSRQRQIMSLLSAGWDNRAVAESLGLSLDVVRQDTSRAYRALVPDPVSGRDVRTTAVLIYLRHARGINVDPDG
;
A
#
# COMPACT_ATOMS: atom_id res chain seq x y z
N MET A 1 -32.78 2.10 -10.55
CA MET A 1 -31.57 2.84 -10.25
C MET A 1 -31.15 2.44 -8.85
N ALA A 2 -30.23 1.47 -8.73
CA ALA A 2 -29.62 1.17 -7.45
C ALA A 2 -28.64 2.31 -7.14
N ALA A 3 -28.76 2.94 -5.98
CA ALA A 3 -27.83 3.93 -5.48
C ALA A 3 -26.44 3.27 -5.46
N LEU A 4 -25.49 3.85 -6.19
CA LEU A 4 -24.06 3.57 -6.03
C LEU A 4 -23.78 3.85 -4.55
N GLY A 5 -23.47 2.80 -3.78
CA GLY A 5 -23.15 2.95 -2.38
C GLY A 5 -22.02 3.97 -2.28
N GLU A 6 -22.24 5.06 -1.54
CA GLU A 6 -21.21 6.03 -1.21
C GLU A 6 -20.06 5.26 -0.56
N VAL A 7 -18.92 5.20 -1.22
CA VAL A 7 -17.71 4.61 -0.64
C VAL A 7 -17.35 5.48 0.55
N ARG A 8 -17.46 4.93 1.75
CA ARG A 8 -17.10 5.61 2.99
C ARG A 8 -15.63 6.06 2.90
N PRO A 9 -15.28 7.30 3.25
CA PRO A 9 -13.89 7.74 3.34
C PRO A 9 -13.09 6.84 4.27
N SER A 10 -11.84 6.55 3.90
CA SER A 10 -10.91 5.80 4.75
C SER A 10 -10.47 6.64 5.93
N ARG A 11 -10.63 6.12 7.14
CA ARG A 11 -10.25 6.80 8.38
C ARG A 11 -8.76 6.65 8.62
N VAL A 12 -8.03 7.77 8.54
CA VAL A 12 -6.58 7.82 8.53
C VAL A 12 -6.02 8.40 9.83
N ILE A 13 -5.06 7.70 10.42
CA ILE A 13 -4.14 8.27 11.42
C ILE A 13 -2.85 8.65 10.72
N TYR A 14 -2.37 9.88 10.92
CA TYR A 14 -1.10 10.36 10.38
C TYR A 14 -0.13 10.71 11.50
N VAL A 15 1.05 10.09 11.49
CA VAL A 15 2.10 10.31 12.49
C VAL A 15 3.38 10.74 11.79
N GLU A 16 3.79 11.99 12.06
CA GLU A 16 4.94 12.66 11.45
C GLU A 16 5.56 13.61 12.46
N ASN A 17 6.84 13.43 12.78
CA ASN A 17 7.53 14.27 13.77
C ASN A 17 7.83 15.68 13.26
N ASP A 18 8.10 15.87 11.95
CA ASP A 18 8.32 17.18 11.38
C ASP A 18 7.01 18.00 11.38
N PRO A 19 6.93 19.10 12.14
CA PRO A 19 5.71 19.89 12.25
C PRO A 19 5.33 20.60 10.94
N ALA A 20 6.31 20.97 10.10
CA ALA A 20 6.05 21.65 8.84
C ALA A 20 5.47 20.65 7.82
N LEU A 21 6.09 19.49 7.66
CA LEU A 21 5.59 18.43 6.79
C LEU A 21 4.22 17.94 7.27
N ARG A 22 4.06 17.72 8.58
CA ARG A 22 2.77 17.32 9.16
C ARG A 22 1.67 18.34 8.85
N GLY A 23 1.95 19.65 9.00
CA GLY A 23 0.99 20.73 8.70
C GLY A 23 0.56 20.73 7.24
N ILE A 24 1.51 20.64 6.31
CA ILE A 24 1.26 20.60 4.86
C ILE A 24 0.41 19.38 4.52
N MET A 25 0.82 18.20 4.97
CA MET A 25 0.13 16.93 4.66
C MET A 25 -1.26 16.87 5.27
N THR A 26 -1.44 17.39 6.50
CA THR A 26 -2.77 17.51 7.12
C THR A 26 -3.69 18.37 6.25
N GLY A 27 -3.21 19.54 5.78
CA GLY A 27 -3.99 20.38 4.89
C GLY A 27 -4.38 19.68 3.60
N VAL A 28 -3.44 19.00 2.96
CA VAL A 28 -3.68 18.29 1.70
C VAL A 28 -4.63 17.11 1.88
N LEU A 29 -4.39 16.22 2.85
CA LEU A 29 -5.21 15.05 3.08
C LEU A 29 -6.66 15.40 3.47
N SER A 30 -6.85 16.49 4.24
CA SER A 30 -8.18 16.95 4.65
C SER A 30 -9.02 17.50 3.50
N THR A 31 -8.45 17.76 2.32
CA THR A 31 -9.19 18.18 1.13
C THR A 31 -9.65 17.01 0.27
N ARG A 32 -9.23 15.80 0.57
CA ARG A 32 -9.50 14.61 -0.25
C ARG A 32 -10.77 13.91 0.21
N PRO A 33 -11.78 13.76 -0.67
CA PRO A 33 -13.06 13.13 -0.29
C PRO A 33 -12.91 11.65 0.07
N GLU A 34 -11.84 11.00 -0.37
CA GLU A 34 -11.53 9.60 -0.08
C GLU A 34 -10.97 9.39 1.34
N ILE A 35 -10.58 10.47 2.03
CA ILE A 35 -9.84 10.46 3.31
C ILE A 35 -10.67 11.15 4.40
N ASP A 36 -10.84 10.46 5.53
CA ASP A 36 -11.26 11.02 6.81
C ASP A 36 -10.04 11.03 7.76
N LEU A 37 -9.34 12.18 7.82
CA LEU A 37 -8.15 12.32 8.66
C LEU A 37 -8.56 12.47 10.13
N VAL A 38 -8.62 11.35 10.87
CA VAL A 38 -9.12 11.31 12.25
C VAL A 38 -8.11 11.76 13.29
N LEU A 39 -6.79 11.65 12.98
CA LEU A 39 -5.72 12.10 13.85
C LEU A 39 -4.48 12.47 13.01
N ALA A 40 -3.90 13.65 13.31
CA ALA A 40 -2.56 14.02 12.85
C ALA A 40 -1.70 14.45 14.06
N THR A 41 -0.61 13.74 14.31
CA THR A 41 0.22 13.98 15.50
C THR A 41 1.70 13.74 15.22
N GLY A 42 2.59 14.40 16.02
CA GLY A 42 4.02 14.10 16.03
C GLY A 42 4.42 13.11 17.11
N SER A 43 3.49 12.62 17.91
CA SER A 43 3.77 11.77 19.07
C SER A 43 3.23 10.36 18.86
N ALA A 44 4.14 9.38 18.90
CA ALA A 44 3.78 7.97 18.84
C ALA A 44 2.87 7.56 20.03
N VAL A 45 3.10 8.13 21.21
CA VAL A 45 2.29 7.87 22.40
C VAL A 45 0.86 8.35 22.20
N LYS A 46 0.67 9.58 21.71
CA LYS A 46 -0.67 10.11 21.41
C LYS A 46 -1.39 9.27 20.35
N ALA A 47 -0.67 8.85 19.31
CA ALA A 47 -1.25 7.99 18.28
C ALA A 47 -1.68 6.65 18.85
N LEU A 48 -0.88 6.05 19.73
CA LEU A 48 -1.18 4.76 20.31
C LEU A 48 -2.31 4.82 21.34
N GLU A 49 -2.33 5.82 22.21
CA GLU A 49 -3.30 5.94 23.31
C GLU A 49 -4.64 6.53 22.87
N GLY A 50 -4.68 7.20 21.73
CA GLY A 50 -5.88 7.85 21.21
C GLY A 50 -7.02 6.86 20.95
N PRO A 51 -8.28 7.28 21.20
CA PRO A 51 -9.46 6.45 20.92
C PRO A 51 -9.67 6.20 19.42
N GLU A 52 -9.07 7.03 18.56
CA GLU A 52 -9.18 6.97 17.11
C GLU A 52 -8.64 5.65 16.53
N VAL A 53 -7.69 5.00 17.22
CA VAL A 53 -7.06 3.74 16.79
C VAL A 53 -8.08 2.65 16.52
N MET A 54 -9.09 2.53 17.40
CA MET A 54 -10.10 1.46 17.29
C MET A 54 -11.00 1.58 16.06
N GLY A 55 -11.10 2.77 15.50
CA GLY A 55 -11.94 3.02 14.33
C GLY A 55 -11.16 3.46 13.10
N ALA A 56 -9.82 3.46 13.13
CA ALA A 56 -8.99 3.78 11.99
C ALA A 56 -8.91 2.60 11.03
N ASP A 57 -8.96 2.91 9.73
CA ASP A 57 -8.81 1.92 8.65
C ASP A 57 -7.33 1.78 8.24
N VAL A 58 -6.56 2.88 8.33
CA VAL A 58 -5.14 2.90 7.95
C VAL A 58 -4.36 3.93 8.77
N ALA A 59 -3.08 3.64 9.03
CA ALA A 59 -2.15 4.59 9.60
C ALA A 59 -0.99 4.89 8.64
N LEU A 60 -0.73 6.19 8.38
CA LEU A 60 0.45 6.69 7.69
C LEU A 60 1.50 7.08 8.74
N LEU A 61 2.62 6.39 8.74
CA LEU A 61 3.63 6.48 9.78
C LEU A 61 4.98 6.91 9.21
N ASP A 62 5.54 8.01 9.70
CA ASP A 62 6.97 8.24 9.52
C ASP A 62 7.76 7.17 10.25
N VAL A 63 8.81 6.64 9.62
CA VAL A 63 9.70 5.66 10.24
C VAL A 63 10.59 6.30 11.29
N ALA A 64 11.08 7.52 11.03
CA ALA A 64 11.97 8.25 11.90
C ALA A 64 11.21 9.20 12.84
N LEU A 65 10.49 8.69 13.82
CA LEU A 65 9.68 9.49 14.75
C LEU A 65 10.48 10.27 15.82
N GLY A 66 11.82 10.34 15.69
CA GLY A 66 12.67 11.16 16.55
C GLY A 66 13.15 10.43 17.81
N ALA A 67 13.47 11.21 18.89
CA ALA A 67 14.14 10.72 20.09
C ALA A 67 13.26 9.89 21.03
N ASP A 68 11.96 9.76 20.77
CA ASP A 68 11.07 8.88 21.52
C ASP A 68 11.44 7.42 21.25
N ALA A 69 11.35 6.59 22.27
CA ALA A 69 11.82 5.20 22.25
C ALA A 69 11.14 4.27 21.22
N MET A 70 10.25 4.81 20.39
CA MET A 70 9.44 4.04 19.44
C MET A 70 9.54 4.65 18.02
N ASP A 71 10.06 3.87 17.08
CA ASP A 71 10.01 4.23 15.65
C ASP A 71 8.67 3.84 15.01
N GLY A 72 8.47 4.24 13.74
CA GLY A 72 7.21 3.97 13.03
C GLY A 72 6.90 2.49 12.85
N ILE A 73 7.90 1.60 12.80
CA ILE A 73 7.68 0.15 12.70
C ILE A 73 7.16 -0.38 14.04
N ALA A 74 7.82 -0.02 15.13
CA ALA A 74 7.39 -0.42 16.48
C ALA A 74 5.99 0.15 16.79
N LEU A 75 5.72 1.40 16.42
CA LEU A 75 4.39 2.00 16.53
C LEU A 75 3.35 1.23 15.73
N GLY A 76 3.64 0.87 14.50
CA GLY A 76 2.72 0.09 13.66
C GLY A 76 2.38 -1.27 14.28
N CYS A 77 3.37 -1.99 14.83
CA CYS A 77 3.13 -3.22 15.58
C CYS A 77 2.22 -3.00 16.79
N ALA A 78 2.44 -1.91 17.54
CA ALA A 78 1.64 -1.57 18.72
C ALA A 78 0.21 -1.15 18.36
N LEU A 79 0.02 -0.40 17.26
CA LEU A 79 -1.30 -0.05 16.73
C LEU A 79 -2.08 -1.30 16.34
N ARG A 80 -1.44 -2.27 15.68
CA ARG A 80 -2.07 -3.56 15.34
C ARG A 80 -2.42 -4.42 16.55
N ALA A 81 -1.68 -4.33 17.62
CA ALA A 81 -2.04 -5.01 18.86
C ALA A 81 -3.37 -4.48 19.43
N ARG A 82 -3.75 -3.24 19.12
CA ARG A 82 -5.03 -2.60 19.53
C ARG A 82 -6.12 -2.74 18.50
N ASN A 83 -5.79 -2.63 17.23
CA ASN A 83 -6.70 -2.75 16.09
C ASN A 83 -6.07 -3.69 15.06
N ALA A 84 -6.47 -4.96 15.09
CA ALA A 84 -5.88 -6.01 14.25
C ALA A 84 -6.10 -5.78 12.74
N GLU A 85 -7.14 -5.02 12.38
CA GLU A 85 -7.52 -4.78 10.98
C GLU A 85 -6.85 -3.54 10.35
N ILE A 86 -6.14 -2.73 11.15
CA ILE A 86 -5.55 -1.48 10.67
C ILE A 86 -4.48 -1.74 9.60
N GLY A 87 -4.63 -1.14 8.42
CA GLY A 87 -3.58 -1.08 7.40
C GLY A 87 -2.45 -0.16 7.85
N LEU A 88 -1.21 -0.44 7.43
CA LEU A 88 -0.05 0.34 7.83
C LEU A 88 0.73 0.80 6.60
N VAL A 89 0.94 2.10 6.46
CA VAL A 89 1.78 2.70 5.41
C VAL A 89 2.98 3.36 6.08
N LEU A 90 4.17 2.84 5.81
CA LEU A 90 5.42 3.44 6.26
C LEU A 90 5.88 4.46 5.21
N HIS A 91 6.04 5.71 5.63
CA HIS A 91 6.53 6.81 4.83
C HIS A 91 7.97 7.13 5.24
N SER A 92 8.94 6.72 4.42
CA SER A 92 10.36 6.76 4.78
C SER A 92 11.19 7.54 3.76
N GLN A 93 12.28 8.17 4.22
CA GLN A 93 13.30 8.76 3.35
C GLN A 93 14.30 7.72 2.82
N HIS A 94 14.33 6.54 3.44
CA HIS A 94 15.25 5.46 3.09
C HIS A 94 14.49 4.17 2.83
N PRO A 95 15.03 3.28 1.98
CA PRO A 95 14.49 1.95 1.78
C PRO A 95 14.38 1.16 3.09
N LEU A 96 13.41 0.27 3.17
CA LEU A 96 13.15 -0.56 4.34
C LEU A 96 13.32 -2.07 4.03
N PRO A 97 14.50 -2.52 3.55
CA PRO A 97 14.70 -3.91 3.16
C PRO A 97 14.58 -4.88 4.34
N GLN A 98 14.77 -4.39 5.57
CA GLN A 98 14.73 -5.20 6.79
C GLN A 98 13.35 -5.22 7.47
N LEU A 99 12.32 -4.64 6.86
CA LEU A 99 10.97 -4.62 7.45
C LEU A 99 10.48 -6.02 7.87
N PRO A 100 10.62 -7.09 7.06
CA PRO A 100 10.17 -8.42 7.45
C PRO A 100 10.86 -8.96 8.71
N SER A 101 12.13 -8.64 8.94
CA SER A 101 12.87 -9.12 10.13
C SER A 101 12.48 -8.38 11.42
N ARG A 102 11.86 -7.21 11.32
CA ARG A 102 11.47 -6.35 12.43
C ARG A 102 10.01 -6.49 12.85
N VAL A 103 9.20 -7.14 12.01
CA VAL A 103 7.76 -7.32 12.22
C VAL A 103 7.49 -8.80 12.55
N PRO A 104 6.71 -9.11 13.59
CA PRO A 104 6.29 -10.49 13.85
C PRO A 104 5.60 -11.11 12.63
N VAL A 105 5.92 -12.38 12.32
CA VAL A 105 5.39 -13.10 11.13
C VAL A 105 3.86 -13.01 11.05
N ALA A 106 3.16 -13.13 12.19
CA ALA A 106 1.70 -13.02 12.25
C ALA A 106 1.16 -11.62 11.85
N GLN A 107 2.04 -10.63 11.78
CA GLN A 107 1.68 -9.24 11.44
C GLN A 107 2.25 -8.79 10.09
N HIS A 108 2.80 -9.68 9.26
CA HIS A 108 3.42 -9.31 7.97
C HIS A 108 2.41 -8.80 6.91
N TRP A 109 1.11 -9.07 7.08
CA TRP A 109 0.08 -8.60 6.15
C TRP A 109 -0.17 -7.09 6.29
N GLY A 110 -0.65 -6.43 5.23
CA GLY A 110 -1.14 -5.06 5.27
C GLY A 110 -0.09 -3.99 5.63
N TRP A 111 1.21 -4.24 5.43
CA TRP A 111 2.25 -3.23 5.50
C TRP A 111 2.60 -2.75 4.10
N SER A 112 2.32 -1.49 3.84
CA SER A 112 2.77 -0.80 2.64
C SER A 112 3.96 0.10 2.96
N THR A 113 4.83 0.31 1.97
CA THR A 113 5.96 1.24 2.09
C THR A 113 5.87 2.27 0.98
N LEU A 114 6.11 3.52 1.32
CA LEU A 114 6.14 4.65 0.40
C LEU A 114 7.36 5.51 0.70
N HIS A 115 8.14 5.80 -0.35
CA HIS A 115 9.35 6.63 -0.21
C HIS A 115 8.98 8.12 -0.19
N LYS A 116 9.60 8.89 0.75
CA LYS A 116 9.47 10.35 0.82
C LYS A 116 10.27 10.98 -0.33
N ARG A 117 9.64 11.18 -1.47
CA ARG A 117 10.26 11.80 -2.65
C ARG A 117 10.20 13.31 -2.57
N VAL A 118 11.15 13.99 -3.23
CA VAL A 118 11.15 15.46 -3.37
C VAL A 118 9.88 15.98 -4.05
N ARG A 119 9.27 15.17 -4.93
CA ARG A 119 7.93 15.42 -5.50
C ARG A 119 6.99 14.31 -5.00
N LEU A 120 6.21 14.64 -3.98
CA LEU A 120 5.14 13.78 -3.51
C LEU A 120 3.97 13.85 -4.50
N ASP A 121 3.60 12.71 -5.08
CA ASP A 121 2.35 12.58 -5.80
C ASP A 121 1.23 12.30 -4.80
N ILE A 122 0.37 13.29 -4.59
CA ILE A 122 -0.72 13.20 -3.62
C ILE A 122 -1.76 12.17 -4.05
N ASP A 123 -2.03 12.03 -5.33
CA ASP A 123 -2.97 11.02 -5.83
C ASP A 123 -2.41 9.61 -5.61
N GLU A 124 -1.11 9.43 -5.79
CA GLU A 124 -0.44 8.16 -5.44
C GLU A 124 -0.56 7.86 -3.94
N LEU A 125 -0.27 8.83 -3.07
CA LEU A 125 -0.40 8.65 -1.62
C LEU A 125 -1.83 8.28 -1.21
N VAL A 126 -2.83 8.98 -1.71
CA VAL A 126 -4.24 8.68 -1.42
C VAL A 126 -4.61 7.28 -1.88
N ASN A 127 -4.18 6.90 -3.10
CA ASN A 127 -4.40 5.55 -3.62
C ASN A 127 -3.75 4.46 -2.75
N VAL A 128 -2.52 4.71 -2.25
CA VAL A 128 -1.83 3.80 -1.35
C VAL A 128 -2.58 3.68 -0.02
N LEU A 129 -3.04 4.80 0.55
CA LEU A 129 -3.79 4.80 1.82
C LEU A 129 -5.10 4.02 1.70
N VAL A 130 -5.93 4.36 0.71
CA VAL A 130 -7.22 3.69 0.48
C VAL A 130 -7.04 2.21 0.14
N GLY A 131 -6.05 1.90 -0.70
CA GLY A 131 -5.74 0.51 -1.05
C GLY A 131 -5.26 -0.29 0.16
N THR A 132 -4.39 0.29 1.00
CA THR A 132 -3.88 -0.38 2.22
C THR A 132 -4.99 -0.58 3.25
N ALA A 133 -5.92 0.38 3.40
CA ALA A 133 -7.12 0.23 4.21
C ALA A 133 -7.99 -0.95 3.74
N SER A 134 -7.97 -1.27 2.44
CA SER A 134 -8.67 -2.40 1.82
C SER A 134 -7.84 -3.69 1.78
N GLY A 135 -6.68 -3.74 2.45
CA GLY A 135 -5.81 -4.91 2.51
C GLY A 135 -4.82 -5.06 1.34
N ILE A 136 -4.74 -4.07 0.43
CA ILE A 136 -3.75 -4.06 -0.65
C ILE A 136 -2.39 -3.64 -0.09
N VAL A 137 -1.32 -4.35 -0.48
CA VAL A 137 0.05 -4.03 -0.05
C VAL A 137 0.80 -3.37 -1.19
N TYR A 138 1.38 -2.21 -0.92
CA TYR A 138 2.26 -1.48 -1.82
C TYR A 138 3.69 -1.53 -1.31
N ARG A 139 4.63 -1.79 -2.20
CA ARG A 139 6.06 -1.67 -1.93
C ARG A 139 6.64 -0.70 -2.93
N ASP A 140 7.12 0.42 -2.42
CA ASP A 140 7.86 1.37 -3.24
C ASP A 140 9.28 0.84 -3.41
N SER A 141 9.70 0.66 -4.66
CA SER A 141 11.08 0.28 -4.99
C SER A 141 11.96 1.53 -4.91
N ASP A 142 13.16 1.39 -4.38
CA ASP A 142 14.16 2.46 -4.39
C ASP A 142 14.52 2.79 -5.85
N PRO A 143 14.43 4.06 -6.28
CA PRO A 143 14.91 4.45 -7.61
C PRO A 143 16.42 4.26 -7.78
N ASP A 144 17.18 4.14 -6.67
CA ASP A 144 18.63 3.90 -6.69
C ASP A 144 18.97 2.39 -6.60
N ASP A 145 18.00 1.50 -6.51
CA ASP A 145 18.19 0.05 -6.56
C ASP A 145 18.33 -0.41 -8.02
N GLU A 146 19.35 0.10 -8.71
CA GLU A 146 19.73 -0.29 -10.09
C GLU A 146 20.23 -1.76 -10.19
N GLY A 147 20.10 -2.54 -9.11
CA GLY A 147 20.69 -3.88 -9.00
C GLY A 147 19.73 -5.05 -9.01
N ASP A 148 18.43 -4.84 -8.80
CA ASP A 148 17.47 -5.94 -8.89
C ASP A 148 16.35 -5.55 -9.86
N ASP A 149 16.24 -6.29 -10.95
CA ASP A 149 15.22 -6.13 -12.01
C ASP A 149 13.83 -6.52 -11.43
N ASP A 150 13.34 -5.70 -10.46
CA ASP A 150 12.02 -5.91 -9.87
C ASP A 150 10.93 -5.74 -10.95
N PRO A 151 10.31 -6.81 -11.42
CA PRO A 151 9.29 -6.74 -12.45
C PRO A 151 8.14 -5.80 -12.08
N LEU A 152 7.91 -5.55 -10.79
CA LEU A 152 6.83 -4.68 -10.31
C LEU A 152 7.14 -3.19 -10.55
N SER A 153 8.42 -2.80 -10.69
CA SER A 153 8.81 -1.45 -11.05
C SER A 153 8.26 -1.02 -12.43
N ARG A 154 8.02 -2.00 -13.31
CA ARG A 154 7.45 -1.81 -14.65
C ARG A 154 5.95 -1.53 -14.66
N LEU A 155 5.28 -1.67 -13.51
CA LEU A 155 3.85 -1.48 -13.36
C LEU A 155 3.53 -0.08 -12.85
N SER A 156 2.55 0.60 -13.45
CA SER A 156 1.96 1.79 -12.85
C SER A 156 1.22 1.46 -11.54
N SER A 157 0.98 2.47 -10.69
CA SER A 157 0.23 2.29 -9.43
C SER A 157 -1.14 1.64 -9.67
N ARG A 158 -1.87 2.07 -10.70
CA ARG A 158 -3.16 1.46 -11.07
C ARG A 158 -3.03 0.01 -11.52
N GLN A 159 -1.99 -0.32 -12.29
CA GLN A 159 -1.73 -1.71 -12.70
C GLN A 159 -1.38 -2.59 -11.51
N ARG A 160 -0.64 -2.08 -10.54
CA ARG A 160 -0.36 -2.79 -9.27
C ARG A 160 -1.63 -3.06 -8.48
N GLN A 161 -2.55 -2.08 -8.37
CA GLN A 161 -3.85 -2.28 -7.73
C GLN A 161 -4.66 -3.38 -8.41
N ILE A 162 -4.78 -3.31 -9.73
CA ILE A 162 -5.48 -4.32 -10.52
C ILE A 162 -4.86 -5.71 -10.31
N MET A 163 -3.52 -5.82 -10.38
CA MET A 163 -2.81 -7.09 -10.18
C MET A 163 -2.99 -7.64 -8.76
N SER A 164 -3.05 -6.77 -7.75
CA SER A 164 -3.31 -7.18 -6.37
C SER A 164 -4.67 -7.86 -6.22
N LEU A 165 -5.73 -7.26 -6.78
CA LEU A 165 -7.08 -7.83 -6.74
C LEU A 165 -7.20 -9.11 -7.57
N LEU A 166 -6.59 -9.14 -8.77
CA LEU A 166 -6.55 -10.34 -9.61
C LEU A 166 -5.81 -11.49 -8.92
N SER A 167 -4.71 -11.19 -8.21
CA SER A 167 -3.94 -12.19 -7.45
C SER A 167 -4.68 -12.71 -6.22
N ALA A 168 -5.66 -11.98 -5.72
CA ALA A 168 -6.59 -12.40 -4.67
C ALA A 168 -7.79 -13.22 -5.22
N GLY A 169 -7.82 -13.48 -6.53
CA GLY A 169 -8.84 -14.31 -7.17
C GLY A 169 -10.04 -13.56 -7.74
N TRP A 170 -10.01 -12.21 -7.72
CA TRP A 170 -11.09 -11.41 -8.29
C TRP A 170 -11.08 -11.48 -9.82
N ASP A 171 -12.25 -11.40 -10.43
CA ASP A 171 -12.37 -11.24 -11.88
C ASP A 171 -12.34 -9.75 -12.28
N ASN A 172 -12.17 -9.48 -13.58
CA ASN A 172 -12.05 -8.12 -14.10
C ASN A 172 -13.31 -7.25 -13.82
N ARG A 173 -14.49 -7.86 -13.68
CA ARG A 173 -15.73 -7.14 -13.40
C ARG A 173 -15.74 -6.68 -11.94
N ALA A 174 -15.44 -7.57 -11.01
CA ALA A 174 -15.35 -7.25 -9.60
C ALA A 174 -14.25 -6.22 -9.32
N VAL A 175 -13.09 -6.31 -10.03
CA VAL A 175 -12.02 -5.30 -9.98
C VAL A 175 -12.52 -3.94 -10.47
N ALA A 176 -13.26 -3.90 -11.60
CA ALA A 176 -13.80 -2.66 -12.15
C ALA A 176 -14.78 -1.99 -11.18
N GLU A 177 -15.68 -2.77 -10.58
CA GLU A 177 -16.63 -2.29 -9.58
C GLU A 177 -15.91 -1.76 -8.32
N SER A 178 -14.92 -2.51 -7.82
CA SER A 178 -14.15 -2.13 -6.62
C SER A 178 -13.33 -0.85 -6.80
N LEU A 179 -12.75 -0.63 -7.98
CA LEU A 179 -11.89 0.53 -8.26
C LEU A 179 -12.64 1.70 -8.91
N GLY A 180 -13.97 1.61 -9.12
CA GLY A 180 -14.75 2.63 -9.80
C GLY A 180 -14.34 2.86 -11.27
N LEU A 181 -13.79 1.84 -11.93
CA LEU A 181 -13.30 1.89 -13.30
C LEU A 181 -14.26 1.20 -14.28
N SER A 182 -14.17 1.55 -15.56
CA SER A 182 -14.85 0.76 -16.59
C SER A 182 -14.15 -0.59 -16.81
N LEU A 183 -14.93 -1.62 -17.17
CA LEU A 183 -14.40 -2.96 -17.46
C LEU A 183 -13.34 -2.94 -18.57
N ASP A 184 -13.47 -2.05 -19.56
CA ASP A 184 -12.53 -1.93 -20.67
C ASP A 184 -11.19 -1.34 -20.21
N VAL A 185 -11.20 -0.37 -19.29
CA VAL A 185 -9.99 0.16 -18.65
C VAL A 185 -9.27 -0.92 -17.87
N VAL A 186 -10.00 -1.69 -17.06
CA VAL A 186 -9.41 -2.81 -16.30
C VAL A 186 -8.81 -3.86 -17.24
N ARG A 187 -9.51 -4.26 -18.30
CA ARG A 187 -8.99 -5.22 -19.29
C ARG A 187 -7.72 -4.72 -19.99
N GLN A 188 -7.70 -3.43 -20.37
CA GLN A 188 -6.55 -2.82 -21.02
C GLN A 188 -5.33 -2.77 -20.09
N ASP A 189 -5.52 -2.33 -18.85
CA ASP A 189 -4.43 -2.24 -17.87
C ASP A 189 -3.96 -3.62 -17.42
N THR A 190 -4.86 -4.61 -17.26
CA THR A 190 -4.51 -6.01 -17.03
C THR A 190 -3.62 -6.55 -18.16
N SER A 191 -4.01 -6.30 -19.43
CA SER A 191 -3.21 -6.74 -20.58
C SER A 191 -1.84 -6.07 -20.64
N ARG A 192 -1.73 -4.81 -20.25
CA ARG A 192 -0.45 -4.08 -20.16
C ARG A 192 0.40 -4.62 -19.00
N ALA A 193 -0.21 -4.87 -17.84
CA ALA A 193 0.48 -5.45 -16.69
C ALA A 193 1.06 -6.84 -17.01
N TYR A 194 0.29 -7.71 -17.67
CA TYR A 194 0.78 -9.02 -18.06
C TYR A 194 1.98 -8.93 -19.01
N ARG A 195 1.96 -8.03 -20.00
CA ARG A 195 3.11 -7.82 -20.90
C ARG A 195 4.33 -7.23 -20.19
N ALA A 196 4.12 -6.39 -19.19
CA ALA A 196 5.22 -5.82 -18.41
C ALA A 196 5.89 -6.87 -17.51
N LEU A 197 5.08 -7.77 -16.90
CA LEU A 197 5.58 -8.83 -16.02
C LEU A 197 6.13 -10.03 -16.78
N VAL A 198 5.62 -10.32 -17.97
CA VAL A 198 6.00 -11.47 -18.81
C VAL A 198 6.33 -10.95 -20.23
N PRO A 199 7.46 -10.25 -20.41
CA PRO A 199 7.82 -9.69 -21.70
C PRO A 199 8.09 -10.78 -22.75
N ASP A 200 8.67 -11.90 -22.33
CA ASP A 200 9.05 -13.04 -23.18
C ASP A 200 8.27 -14.29 -22.75
N PRO A 201 7.00 -14.47 -23.22
CA PRO A 201 6.19 -15.59 -22.81
C PRO A 201 6.73 -16.93 -23.34
N VAL A 202 6.93 -17.88 -22.46
CA VAL A 202 7.38 -19.25 -22.81
C VAL A 202 6.22 -20.03 -23.41
N SER A 203 6.46 -20.69 -24.54
CA SER A 203 5.46 -21.57 -25.18
C SER A 203 5.00 -22.68 -24.23
N GLY A 204 3.67 -22.86 -24.11
CA GLY A 204 3.06 -23.86 -23.23
C GLY A 204 2.77 -23.36 -21.81
N ARG A 205 3.16 -22.14 -21.44
CA ARG A 205 2.80 -21.52 -20.16
C ARG A 205 1.68 -20.48 -20.35
N ASP A 206 0.71 -20.47 -19.44
CA ASP A 206 -0.35 -19.48 -19.42
C ASP A 206 0.17 -18.14 -18.89
N VAL A 207 0.07 -17.09 -19.72
CA VAL A 207 0.61 -15.75 -19.42
C VAL A 207 -0.05 -15.15 -18.18
N ARG A 208 -1.36 -15.34 -17.98
CA ARG A 208 -2.08 -14.83 -16.82
C ARG A 208 -1.55 -15.45 -15.54
N THR A 209 -1.47 -16.79 -15.53
CA THR A 209 -0.96 -17.53 -14.38
C THR A 209 0.48 -17.13 -14.06
N THR A 210 1.34 -17.06 -15.08
CA THR A 210 2.74 -16.65 -14.93
C THR A 210 2.85 -15.23 -14.36
N ALA A 211 2.09 -14.27 -14.88
CA ALA A 211 2.09 -12.90 -14.40
C ALA A 211 1.61 -12.79 -12.93
N VAL A 212 0.57 -13.55 -12.56
CA VAL A 212 0.08 -13.60 -11.19
C VAL A 212 1.13 -14.20 -10.24
N LEU A 213 1.81 -15.26 -10.63
CA LEU A 213 2.87 -15.88 -9.83
C LEU A 213 4.07 -14.93 -9.65
N ILE A 214 4.52 -14.25 -10.71
CA ILE A 214 5.56 -13.22 -10.64
C ILE A 214 5.13 -12.11 -9.68
N TYR A 215 3.90 -11.61 -9.83
CA TYR A 215 3.37 -10.58 -8.95
C TYR A 215 3.37 -11.03 -7.48
N LEU A 216 2.86 -12.23 -7.17
CA LEU A 216 2.82 -12.77 -5.81
C LEU A 216 4.22 -12.96 -5.21
N ARG A 217 5.18 -13.45 -6.02
CA ARG A 217 6.57 -13.61 -5.59
C ARG A 217 7.17 -12.28 -5.12
N HIS A 218 7.05 -11.23 -5.93
CA HIS A 218 7.67 -9.93 -5.65
C HIS A 218 6.85 -9.07 -4.69
N ALA A 219 5.51 -9.08 -4.78
CA ALA A 219 4.66 -8.27 -3.90
C ALA A 219 4.53 -8.82 -2.47
N ARG A 220 4.61 -10.15 -2.29
CA ARG A 220 4.38 -10.83 -1.00
C ARG A 220 5.61 -11.54 -0.46
N GLY A 221 6.74 -11.55 -1.17
CA GLY A 221 7.94 -12.31 -0.78
C GLY A 221 7.69 -13.83 -0.69
N ILE A 222 6.67 -14.33 -1.40
CA ILE A 222 6.35 -15.75 -1.42
C ILE A 222 7.26 -16.41 -2.44
N ASN A 223 8.19 -17.26 -1.97
CA ASN A 223 9.01 -18.09 -2.84
C ASN A 223 8.15 -19.25 -3.38
N VAL A 224 7.47 -19.00 -4.49
CA VAL A 224 6.85 -20.05 -5.28
C VAL A 224 7.87 -20.43 -6.36
N ASP A 225 8.50 -21.57 -6.22
CA ASP A 225 9.42 -22.08 -7.24
C ASP A 225 8.58 -22.51 -8.45
N PRO A 226 8.76 -21.91 -9.64
CA PRO A 226 8.01 -22.28 -10.83
C PRO A 226 8.47 -23.61 -11.46
N ASP A 227 9.57 -24.19 -10.95
CA ASP A 227 10.19 -25.41 -11.47
C ASP A 227 10.12 -26.58 -10.47
N GLY A 228 9.30 -26.51 -9.41
CA GLY A 228 9.02 -27.60 -8.47
C GLY A 228 7.87 -28.50 -8.89
#